data_876288dcde0b0d20726df630730a1cba
#
_entry.id   876288dcde0b0d20726df630730a1cba
#
_cell.length_a   1.000
_cell.length_b   1.000
_cell.length_c   1.000
_cell.angle_alpha   90.00
_cell.angle_beta   90.00
_cell.angle_gamma   90.00
#
_symmetry.space_group_name_H-M   'P 1'
#
loop_
_entity.id
_entity.type
_entity.pdbx_description
1 polymer ?
#
loop_
_entity_poly.entity_id
_entity_poly.type
_entity_poly.pdbx_seq_one_letter_code
_entity_poly.pdbx_strand_id
1 'polypeptide(L)'
;EEKEANDDDDDERGRRNGGRGGKERVASSSTLSLSTATKHIFSIGWPTCLQNVSAAVASLFAVSLISHHEDTTCVAAYGLGTSLCSVTGHCFLWGIGGALDTLSSQSFGMKKRRRVGELFWRAVAILVCTCWLPAMIVWSFAEEILCFMKFPKDVAKLVEVYAMAYAPGLLAQCFSCACLKTLLACKKSNTVAKISVVSSPMTMLLTYACIAKMKFGFVGAPLALTLVDVFKAACYCLSTFVLDEDVKKCFVLRRQSENSSRRRRRGAVAQFGKAAFSKWTTFFKIALPNLVLSIFEWWAWDLMNLLTGQLPNAKDALAAQTIQTNSMIVVYNIAGCVQRGASSCVGNALGAKKAKEAKIYATASFISAFSGTLLISSLYYAFGFECMNALYSNDHDPSARIILDNYVKPLTNLVSLFMLLDGVQVGLAGVVTGAGFQSKTMPALFVSYWMLALPVGVYLAFQRKMSLVGLWIGMSIGVFFHAFWVLFVVFGGEMFPKFKNSQWTIDWPEAVSRAELAVERDEEEKDDSFFEEEEEEEEEEEDDLEEEKEEQEREREGDYSGGENIGDDVEEALLRRHSNI
;
A
#
# COMPACT_ATOMS: atom_id res chain seq x y z
N GLU A 1 -15.55 7.88 -30.21
CA GLU A 1 -15.67 7.38 -28.81
C GLU A 1 -16.85 6.43 -28.57
N GLU A 2 -17.62 6.05 -29.61
CA GLU A 2 -18.83 5.21 -29.50
C GLU A 2 -18.73 3.92 -30.35
N LYS A 3 -17.56 3.30 -30.47
CA LYS A 3 -17.35 2.12 -31.35
C LYS A 3 -16.61 0.92 -30.76
N GLU A 4 -16.40 0.84 -29.47
CA GLU A 4 -15.69 -0.31 -28.83
C GLU A 4 -16.53 -1.12 -27.81
N ALA A 5 -17.84 -0.99 -27.80
CA ALA A 5 -18.70 -1.61 -26.78
C ALA A 5 -19.59 -2.78 -27.28
N ASN A 6 -19.41 -3.31 -28.50
CA ASN A 6 -20.38 -4.28 -29.06
C ASN A 6 -19.81 -5.62 -29.58
N ASP A 7 -18.60 -6.03 -29.21
CA ASP A 7 -18.00 -7.26 -29.77
C ASP A 7 -18.05 -8.52 -28.85
N ASP A 8 -18.74 -8.48 -27.73
CA ASP A 8 -18.75 -9.63 -26.78
C ASP A 8 -20.06 -10.47 -26.76
N ASP A 9 -21.13 -10.13 -27.54
CA ASP A 9 -22.43 -10.80 -27.42
C ASP A 9 -22.80 -11.73 -28.60
N ASP A 10 -21.98 -11.89 -29.63
CA ASP A 10 -22.35 -12.68 -30.84
C ASP A 10 -21.84 -14.14 -30.86
N ASP A 11 -21.23 -14.69 -29.81
CA ASP A 11 -20.62 -16.04 -29.85
C ASP A 11 -21.51 -17.20 -29.35
N GLU A 12 -22.80 -16.98 -29.03
CA GLU A 12 -23.69 -18.04 -28.55
C GLU A 12 -24.79 -18.53 -29.55
N ARG A 13 -24.88 -18.02 -30.78
CA ARG A 13 -25.93 -18.43 -31.74
C ARG A 13 -25.50 -19.26 -32.93
N GLY A 14 -24.26 -19.73 -32.99
CA GLY A 14 -23.67 -20.41 -34.18
C GLY A 14 -23.49 -21.92 -34.09
N ARG A 15 -24.10 -22.66 -33.16
CA ARG A 15 -23.95 -24.13 -33.09
C ARG A 15 -25.20 -24.88 -33.53
N ARG A 16 -25.52 -24.86 -34.82
CA ARG A 16 -26.26 -25.92 -35.56
C ARG A 16 -26.11 -25.67 -37.06
N ASN A 17 -25.15 -26.27 -37.73
CA ASN A 17 -25.28 -27.05 -38.96
C ASN A 17 -23.93 -27.22 -39.69
N GLY A 18 -23.66 -28.48 -40.05
CA GLY A 18 -23.02 -28.87 -41.32
C GLY A 18 -21.51 -28.87 -41.37
N GLY A 19 -20.94 -30.06 -41.20
CA GLY A 19 -19.53 -30.31 -41.48
C GLY A 19 -19.10 -29.99 -42.89
N ARG A 20 -17.86 -29.43 -43.01
CA ARG A 20 -16.89 -29.60 -44.09
C ARG A 20 -15.62 -28.83 -43.68
N GLY A 21 -14.48 -29.50 -43.82
CA GLY A 21 -13.13 -29.07 -43.48
C GLY A 21 -12.85 -27.59 -43.67
N GLY A 22 -12.77 -26.88 -42.56
CA GLY A 22 -12.22 -25.54 -42.47
C GLY A 22 -11.00 -25.58 -41.57
N LYS A 23 -9.85 -25.25 -42.12
CA LYS A 23 -8.63 -24.99 -41.36
C LYS A 23 -9.01 -24.08 -40.16
N GLU A 24 -8.80 -24.58 -38.95
CA GLU A 24 -8.80 -23.73 -37.76
C GLU A 24 -7.86 -22.55 -38.04
N ARG A 25 -8.45 -21.39 -38.27
CA ARG A 25 -7.71 -20.14 -38.09
C ARG A 25 -7.40 -20.07 -36.59
N VAL A 26 -6.20 -20.55 -36.24
CA VAL A 26 -5.56 -20.16 -35.01
C VAL A 26 -5.61 -18.63 -34.99
N ALA A 27 -6.46 -18.08 -34.16
CA ALA A 27 -6.49 -16.65 -33.90
C ALA A 27 -5.05 -16.28 -33.56
N SER A 28 -4.41 -15.49 -34.43
CA SER A 28 -3.06 -14.99 -34.22
C SER A 28 -3.12 -14.18 -32.92
N SER A 29 -2.61 -14.75 -31.83
CA SER A 29 -2.38 -14.02 -30.61
C SER A 29 -1.52 -12.82 -30.98
N SER A 30 -2.14 -11.64 -31.08
CA SER A 30 -1.40 -10.40 -31.28
C SER A 30 -0.43 -10.29 -30.12
N THR A 31 0.86 -10.54 -30.40
CA THR A 31 1.90 -10.41 -29.39
C THR A 31 1.88 -8.99 -28.88
N LEU A 32 1.73 -8.81 -27.55
CA LEU A 32 1.75 -7.50 -26.91
C LEU A 32 2.96 -6.71 -27.39
N SER A 33 2.75 -5.53 -28.00
CA SER A 33 3.87 -4.69 -28.43
C SER A 33 4.48 -3.96 -27.24
N LEU A 34 5.78 -3.66 -27.31
CA LEU A 34 6.49 -2.90 -26.28
C LEU A 34 5.85 -1.52 -26.04
N SER A 35 5.43 -0.84 -27.12
CA SER A 35 4.75 0.47 -27.03
C SER A 35 3.41 0.36 -26.30
N THR A 36 2.63 -0.69 -26.55
CA THR A 36 1.37 -0.93 -25.84
C THR A 36 1.61 -1.25 -24.37
N ALA A 37 2.63 -2.07 -24.06
CA ALA A 37 3.02 -2.38 -22.70
C ALA A 37 3.41 -1.11 -21.91
N THR A 38 4.21 -0.23 -22.52
CA THR A 38 4.57 1.07 -21.94
C THR A 38 3.34 1.94 -21.66
N LYS A 39 2.41 2.04 -22.61
CA LYS A 39 1.15 2.79 -22.41
C LYS A 39 0.33 2.22 -21.25
N HIS A 40 0.23 0.91 -21.14
CA HIS A 40 -0.49 0.26 -20.02
C HIS A 40 0.16 0.59 -18.68
N ILE A 41 1.50 0.48 -18.56
CA ILE A 41 2.25 0.80 -17.35
C ILE A 41 1.97 2.25 -16.91
N PHE A 42 2.12 3.21 -17.84
CA PHE A 42 1.87 4.62 -17.52
C PHE A 42 0.40 4.89 -17.20
N SER A 43 -0.55 4.30 -17.91
CA SER A 43 -1.99 4.50 -17.65
C SER A 43 -2.41 4.07 -16.25
N ILE A 44 -1.74 3.06 -15.69
CA ILE A 44 -2.01 2.58 -14.32
C ILE A 44 -1.25 3.42 -13.29
N GLY A 45 -0.01 3.81 -13.58
CA GLY A 45 0.88 4.43 -12.61
C GLY A 45 0.71 5.95 -12.45
N TRP A 46 0.39 6.71 -13.51
CA TRP A 46 0.38 8.18 -13.49
C TRP A 46 -0.55 8.81 -12.43
N PRO A 47 -1.74 8.21 -12.08
CA PRO A 47 -2.59 8.82 -11.08
C PRO A 47 -1.95 8.86 -9.70
N THR A 48 -1.16 7.83 -9.38
CA THR A 48 -0.44 7.77 -8.10
C THR A 48 0.75 8.72 -8.07
N CYS A 49 1.39 8.97 -9.21
CA CYS A 49 2.42 10.01 -9.34
C CYS A 49 1.83 11.39 -9.02
N LEU A 50 0.71 11.74 -9.64
CA LEU A 50 0.01 13.00 -9.38
C LEU A 50 -0.33 13.18 -7.90
N GLN A 51 -0.83 12.12 -7.25
CA GLN A 51 -1.16 12.14 -5.83
C GLN A 51 0.06 12.41 -4.96
N ASN A 52 1.19 11.76 -5.23
CA ASN A 52 2.40 11.89 -4.44
C ASN A 52 3.07 13.27 -4.63
N VAL A 53 3.13 13.78 -5.86
CA VAL A 53 3.64 15.13 -6.13
C VAL A 53 2.80 16.17 -5.40
N SER A 54 1.49 16.05 -5.45
CA SER A 54 0.59 16.96 -4.75
C SER A 54 0.76 16.89 -3.23
N ALA A 55 0.99 15.71 -2.67
CA ALA A 55 1.24 15.55 -1.23
C ALA A 55 2.55 16.24 -0.82
N ALA A 56 3.60 16.12 -1.64
CA ALA A 56 4.87 16.79 -1.40
C ALA A 56 4.74 18.33 -1.45
N VAL A 57 4.04 18.86 -2.44
CA VAL A 57 3.78 20.31 -2.54
C VAL A 57 2.93 20.80 -1.36
N ALA A 58 1.93 20.03 -0.94
CA ALA A 58 1.10 20.37 0.21
C ALA A 58 1.89 20.36 1.53
N SER A 59 2.86 19.47 1.69
CA SER A 59 3.75 19.45 2.85
C SER A 59 4.63 20.69 2.92
N LEU A 60 5.25 21.09 1.80
CA LEU A 60 6.03 22.34 1.72
C LEU A 60 5.17 23.56 2.03
N PHE A 61 3.94 23.60 1.52
CA PHE A 61 2.98 24.67 1.80
C PHE A 61 2.60 24.72 3.29
N ALA A 62 2.39 23.56 3.94
CA ALA A 62 2.11 23.50 5.37
C ALA A 62 3.27 24.05 6.22
N VAL A 63 4.52 23.68 5.89
CA VAL A 63 5.71 24.22 6.57
C VAL A 63 5.77 25.73 6.43
N SER A 64 5.56 26.24 5.22
CA SER A 64 5.55 27.69 4.96
C SER A 64 4.47 28.41 5.78
N LEU A 65 3.25 27.88 5.86
CA LEU A 65 2.18 28.47 6.65
C LEU A 65 2.51 28.46 8.16
N ILE A 66 3.03 27.35 8.68
CA ILE A 66 3.42 27.24 10.08
C ILE A 66 4.52 28.24 10.41
N SER A 67 5.54 28.37 9.56
CA SER A 67 6.63 29.31 9.76
C SER A 67 6.21 30.79 9.75
N HIS A 68 5.09 31.12 9.11
CA HIS A 68 4.54 32.48 9.09
C HIS A 68 3.59 32.80 10.25
N HIS A 69 2.97 31.77 10.85
CA HIS A 69 1.92 31.96 11.84
C HIS A 69 2.32 31.51 13.25
N GLU A 70 3.37 30.72 13.38
CA GLU A 70 3.77 30.07 14.62
C GLU A 70 5.30 30.19 14.86
N ASP A 71 5.72 29.83 16.07
CA ASP A 71 7.13 29.84 16.46
C ASP A 71 7.98 28.77 15.76
N THR A 72 9.30 28.98 15.75
CA THR A 72 10.27 28.01 15.21
C THR A 72 10.19 26.64 15.88
N THR A 73 9.75 26.58 17.15
CA THR A 73 9.47 25.34 17.89
C THR A 73 8.39 24.50 17.20
N CYS A 74 7.34 25.14 16.69
CA CYS A 74 6.25 24.47 15.96
C CYS A 74 6.72 23.93 14.61
N VAL A 75 7.60 24.64 13.92
CA VAL A 75 8.22 24.16 12.66
C VAL A 75 9.07 22.92 12.91
N ALA A 76 9.89 22.94 13.97
CA ALA A 76 10.71 21.79 14.37
C ALA A 76 9.81 20.59 14.77
N ALA A 77 8.75 20.83 15.53
CA ALA A 77 7.78 19.82 15.94
C ALA A 77 7.02 19.22 14.75
N TYR A 78 6.68 20.03 13.73
CA TYR A 78 6.06 19.54 12.49
C TYR A 78 6.99 18.57 11.75
N GLY A 79 8.25 18.96 11.56
CA GLY A 79 9.25 18.11 10.90
C GLY A 79 9.47 16.78 11.63
N LEU A 80 9.64 16.84 12.96
CA LEU A 80 9.85 15.65 13.79
C LEU A 80 8.57 14.78 13.87
N GLY A 81 7.39 15.41 13.95
CA GLY A 81 6.10 14.71 13.97
C GLY A 81 5.80 13.98 12.66
N THR A 82 6.07 14.62 11.53
CA THR A 82 5.93 13.96 10.21
C THR A 82 6.92 12.80 10.07
N SER A 83 8.16 12.92 10.55
CA SER A 83 9.14 11.83 10.54
C SER A 83 8.72 10.68 11.44
N LEU A 84 8.24 10.96 12.66
CA LEU A 84 7.71 9.93 13.56
C LEU A 84 6.56 9.15 12.91
N CYS A 85 5.58 9.85 12.33
CA CYS A 85 4.46 9.22 11.63
C CYS A 85 4.89 8.44 10.39
N SER A 86 5.94 8.88 9.70
CA SER A 86 6.50 8.19 8.54
C SER A 86 7.16 6.87 8.94
N VAL A 87 8.05 6.90 9.91
CA VAL A 87 8.84 5.73 10.35
C VAL A 87 7.95 4.67 11.03
N THR A 88 7.03 5.10 11.91
CA THR A 88 6.22 4.19 12.73
C THR A 88 4.86 3.84 12.14
N GLY A 89 4.35 4.63 11.20
CA GLY A 89 3.05 4.45 10.55
C GLY A 89 3.17 4.12 9.06
N HIS A 90 3.57 5.10 8.24
CA HIS A 90 3.52 4.97 6.77
C HIS A 90 4.45 3.88 6.22
N CYS A 91 5.64 3.70 6.81
CA CYS A 91 6.58 2.65 6.40
C CYS A 91 5.93 1.26 6.52
N PHE A 92 5.25 1.00 7.63
CA PHE A 92 4.51 -0.24 7.87
C PHE A 92 3.28 -0.35 6.94
N LEU A 93 2.54 0.73 6.77
CA LEU A 93 1.37 0.78 5.90
C LEU A 93 1.71 0.38 4.46
N TRP A 94 2.71 1.02 3.87
CA TRP A 94 3.11 0.77 2.48
C TRP A 94 3.87 -0.53 2.32
N GLY A 95 4.70 -0.90 3.30
CA GLY A 95 5.46 -2.15 3.30
C GLY A 95 4.53 -3.37 3.35
N ILE A 96 3.66 -3.46 4.35
CA ILE A 96 2.71 -4.58 4.49
C ILE A 96 1.66 -4.54 3.37
N GLY A 97 1.13 -3.35 3.07
CA GLY A 97 0.17 -3.16 1.98
C GLY A 97 0.70 -3.61 0.62
N GLY A 98 2.02 -3.60 0.40
CA GLY A 98 2.65 -4.06 -0.85
C GLY A 98 2.34 -5.51 -1.21
N ALA A 99 1.98 -6.37 -0.24
CA ALA A 99 1.52 -7.72 -0.53
C ALA A 99 0.25 -7.76 -1.40
N LEU A 100 -0.63 -6.76 -1.28
CA LEU A 100 -1.81 -6.65 -2.16
C LEU A 100 -1.44 -6.40 -3.63
N ASP A 101 -0.35 -5.70 -3.90
CA ASP A 101 0.10 -5.46 -5.28
C ASP A 101 0.39 -6.78 -6.00
N THR A 102 0.96 -7.76 -5.28
CA THR A 102 1.23 -9.10 -5.79
C THR A 102 -0.04 -9.96 -5.82
N LEU A 103 -0.65 -10.17 -4.65
CA LEU A 103 -1.73 -11.15 -4.48
C LEU A 103 -3.00 -10.76 -5.24
N SER A 104 -3.40 -9.47 -5.18
CA SER A 104 -4.62 -9.02 -5.85
C SER A 104 -4.46 -8.98 -7.37
N SER A 105 -3.29 -8.54 -7.89
CA SER A 105 -3.05 -8.50 -9.33
C SER A 105 -2.98 -9.91 -9.94
N GLN A 106 -2.32 -10.86 -9.28
CA GLN A 106 -2.27 -12.25 -9.71
C GLN A 106 -3.66 -12.90 -9.67
N SER A 107 -4.40 -12.74 -8.56
CA SER A 107 -5.76 -13.28 -8.43
C SER A 107 -6.73 -12.70 -9.47
N PHE A 108 -6.61 -11.40 -9.77
CA PHE A 108 -7.41 -10.76 -10.82
C PHE A 108 -7.04 -11.29 -12.21
N GLY A 109 -5.74 -11.48 -12.49
CA GLY A 109 -5.26 -12.08 -13.73
C GLY A 109 -5.79 -13.51 -13.97
N MET A 110 -5.94 -14.29 -12.91
CA MET A 110 -6.57 -15.64 -12.92
C MET A 110 -8.09 -15.61 -13.01
N LYS A 111 -8.73 -14.42 -13.12
CA LYS A 111 -10.19 -14.22 -13.08
C LYS A 111 -10.86 -14.65 -11.76
N LYS A 112 -10.10 -14.87 -10.67
CA LYS A 112 -10.60 -15.23 -9.35
C LYS A 112 -11.02 -13.98 -8.56
N ARG A 113 -12.08 -13.31 -9.03
CA ARG A 113 -12.54 -12.00 -8.51
C ARG A 113 -12.88 -12.04 -7.02
N ARG A 114 -13.56 -13.09 -6.55
CA ARG A 114 -13.94 -13.25 -5.14
C ARG A 114 -12.72 -13.20 -4.23
N ARG A 115 -11.62 -13.87 -4.61
CA ARG A 115 -10.38 -13.88 -3.85
C ARG A 115 -9.79 -12.47 -3.69
N VAL A 116 -9.94 -11.59 -4.70
CA VAL A 116 -9.53 -10.19 -4.57
C VAL A 116 -10.28 -9.50 -3.43
N GLY A 117 -11.59 -9.77 -3.27
CA GLY A 117 -12.40 -9.23 -2.17
C GLY A 117 -12.00 -9.79 -0.79
N GLU A 118 -11.68 -11.07 -0.70
CA GLU A 118 -11.20 -11.71 0.54
C GLU A 118 -9.83 -11.16 0.96
N LEU A 119 -8.90 -11.01 0.00
CA LEU A 119 -7.59 -10.39 0.20
C LEU A 119 -7.70 -8.94 0.66
N PHE A 120 -8.68 -8.19 0.14
CA PHE A 120 -8.96 -6.83 0.57
C PHE A 120 -9.26 -6.76 2.06
N TRP A 121 -10.26 -7.53 2.55
CA TRP A 121 -10.66 -7.50 3.95
C TRP A 121 -9.56 -8.02 4.88
N ARG A 122 -8.84 -9.07 4.45
CA ARG A 122 -7.65 -9.57 5.15
C ARG A 122 -6.58 -8.49 5.30
N ALA A 123 -6.29 -7.78 4.23
CA ALA A 123 -5.31 -6.70 4.26
C ALA A 123 -5.75 -5.54 5.16
N VAL A 124 -7.02 -5.14 5.13
CA VAL A 124 -7.55 -4.11 6.04
C VAL A 124 -7.37 -4.54 7.50
N ALA A 125 -7.75 -5.77 7.86
CA ALA A 125 -7.58 -6.28 9.22
C ALA A 125 -6.11 -6.31 9.64
N ILE A 126 -5.23 -6.83 8.78
CA ILE A 126 -3.78 -6.85 9.05
C ILE A 126 -3.24 -5.43 9.22
N LEU A 127 -3.55 -4.49 8.32
CA LEU A 127 -3.05 -3.11 8.40
C LEU A 127 -3.55 -2.40 9.66
N VAL A 128 -4.80 -2.60 10.06
CA VAL A 128 -5.31 -2.03 11.32
C VAL A 128 -4.58 -2.63 12.52
N CYS A 129 -4.42 -3.95 12.58
CA CYS A 129 -3.82 -4.63 13.72
C CYS A 129 -2.29 -4.43 13.81
N THR A 130 -1.58 -4.35 12.68
CA THR A 130 -0.11 -4.34 12.67
C THR A 130 0.50 -2.98 12.35
N CYS A 131 -0.27 -2.03 11.83
CA CYS A 131 0.19 -0.68 11.55
C CYS A 131 -0.51 0.33 12.47
N TRP A 132 -1.84 0.46 12.41
CA TRP A 132 -2.55 1.50 13.13
C TRP A 132 -2.52 1.30 14.66
N LEU A 133 -2.82 0.12 15.18
CA LEU A 133 -2.83 -0.14 16.62
C LEU A 133 -1.45 0.04 17.27
N PRO A 134 -0.33 -0.52 16.72
CA PRO A 134 1.00 -0.26 17.27
C PRO A 134 1.43 1.20 17.15
N ALA A 135 1.09 1.87 16.04
CA ALA A 135 1.37 3.30 15.89
C ALA A 135 0.66 4.13 16.97
N MET A 136 -0.62 3.83 17.27
CA MET A 136 -1.36 4.49 18.35
C MET A 136 -0.65 4.36 19.71
N ILE A 137 -0.13 3.16 20.02
CA ILE A 137 0.61 2.95 21.27
C ILE A 137 1.88 3.80 21.28
N VAL A 138 2.69 3.76 20.22
CA VAL A 138 3.94 4.53 20.13
C VAL A 138 3.66 6.03 20.20
N TRP A 139 2.62 6.51 19.52
CA TRP A 139 2.27 7.93 19.48
C TRP A 139 1.70 8.46 20.80
N SER A 140 1.02 7.60 21.58
CA SER A 140 0.53 7.97 22.92
C SER A 140 1.65 8.15 23.95
N PHE A 141 2.85 7.65 23.67
CA PHE A 141 4.04 7.79 24.50
C PHE A 141 5.15 8.60 23.79
N ALA A 142 4.77 9.42 22.78
CA ALA A 142 5.76 10.12 21.97
C ALA A 142 6.55 11.16 22.77
N GLU A 143 5.92 11.87 23.73
CA GLU A 143 6.61 12.81 24.61
C GLU A 143 7.68 12.10 25.42
N GLU A 144 7.37 10.98 26.07
CA GLU A 144 8.29 10.20 26.89
C GLU A 144 9.45 9.63 26.07
N ILE A 145 9.15 9.05 24.92
CA ILE A 145 10.16 8.47 24.02
C ILE A 145 11.13 9.56 23.55
N LEU A 146 10.63 10.69 23.09
CA LEU A 146 11.47 11.79 22.61
C LEU A 146 12.27 12.46 23.74
N CYS A 147 11.70 12.61 24.94
CA CYS A 147 12.43 13.09 26.11
C CYS A 147 13.54 12.12 26.51
N PHE A 148 13.31 10.80 26.45
CA PHE A 148 14.35 9.80 26.65
C PHE A 148 15.48 9.92 25.62
N MET A 149 15.16 10.26 24.38
CA MET A 149 16.12 10.54 23.31
C MET A 149 16.78 11.92 23.44
N LYS A 150 16.52 12.67 24.54
CA LYS A 150 17.08 14.00 24.85
C LYS A 150 16.61 15.13 23.93
N PHE A 151 15.45 15.01 23.32
CA PHE A 151 14.81 16.15 22.63
C PHE A 151 14.24 17.15 23.65
N PRO A 152 14.12 18.45 23.27
CA PRO A 152 13.47 19.46 24.11
C PRO A 152 12.03 19.08 24.41
N LYS A 153 11.62 19.23 25.69
CA LYS A 153 10.31 18.79 26.16
C LYS A 153 9.17 19.49 25.43
N ASP A 154 9.33 20.78 25.13
CA ASP A 154 8.31 21.58 24.43
C ASP A 154 8.07 21.04 23.01
N VAL A 155 9.14 20.66 22.29
CA VAL A 155 9.05 20.03 20.97
C VAL A 155 8.41 18.65 21.09
N ALA A 156 8.85 17.82 22.05
CA ALA A 156 8.35 16.46 22.23
C ALA A 156 6.83 16.43 22.49
N LYS A 157 6.33 17.31 23.33
CA LYS A 157 4.90 17.45 23.61
C LYS A 157 4.10 17.84 22.35
N LEU A 158 4.61 18.77 21.55
CA LEU A 158 3.95 19.16 20.29
C LEU A 158 3.92 18.00 19.28
N VAL A 159 4.98 17.19 19.24
CA VAL A 159 5.03 16.01 18.39
C VAL A 159 3.96 14.98 18.76
N GLU A 160 3.75 14.74 20.06
CA GLU A 160 2.67 13.87 20.53
C GLU A 160 1.30 14.39 20.11
N VAL A 161 1.02 15.69 20.32
CA VAL A 161 -0.22 16.33 19.88
C VAL A 161 -0.41 16.19 18.36
N TYR A 162 0.66 16.37 17.58
CA TYR A 162 0.63 16.18 16.12
C TYR A 162 0.26 14.75 15.74
N ALA A 163 0.93 13.76 16.30
CA ALA A 163 0.73 12.36 15.98
C ALA A 163 -0.67 11.89 16.38
N MET A 164 -1.15 12.27 17.57
CA MET A 164 -2.50 11.93 18.02
C MET A 164 -3.59 12.60 17.18
N ALA A 165 -3.40 13.84 16.76
CA ALA A 165 -4.33 14.52 15.84
C ALA A 165 -4.38 13.87 14.45
N TYR A 166 -3.26 13.24 14.02
CA TYR A 166 -3.18 12.52 12.76
C TYR A 166 -3.64 11.05 12.83
N ALA A 167 -3.80 10.47 14.01
CA ALA A 167 -4.14 9.06 14.21
C ALA A 167 -5.40 8.57 13.45
N PRO A 168 -6.52 9.32 13.39
CA PRO A 168 -7.67 8.93 12.57
C PRO A 168 -7.36 8.96 11.07
N GLY A 169 -6.43 9.82 10.63
CA GLY A 169 -5.93 9.87 9.26
C GLY A 169 -5.21 8.59 8.86
N LEU A 170 -4.35 8.05 9.72
CA LEU A 170 -3.67 6.78 9.47
C LEU A 170 -4.66 5.62 9.38
N LEU A 171 -5.71 5.58 10.22
CA LEU A 171 -6.77 4.58 10.09
C LEU A 171 -7.48 4.67 8.73
N ALA A 172 -7.84 5.88 8.33
CA ALA A 172 -8.44 6.11 7.01
C ALA A 172 -7.50 5.69 5.87
N GLN A 173 -6.19 5.87 6.03
CA GLN A 173 -5.19 5.42 5.07
C GLN A 173 -5.08 3.89 4.98
N CYS A 174 -5.33 3.13 6.04
CA CYS A 174 -5.39 1.66 5.97
C CYS A 174 -6.46 1.20 4.95
N PHE A 175 -7.65 1.80 5.02
CA PHE A 175 -8.72 1.54 4.04
C PHE A 175 -8.39 2.07 2.65
N SER A 176 -7.88 3.30 2.56
CA SER A 176 -7.48 3.90 1.28
C SER A 176 -6.42 3.08 0.57
N CYS A 177 -5.42 2.57 1.29
CA CYS A 177 -4.35 1.73 0.75
C CYS A 177 -4.93 0.44 0.15
N ALA A 178 -5.78 -0.27 0.89
CA ALA A 178 -6.40 -1.49 0.42
C ALA A 178 -7.29 -1.25 -0.83
N CYS A 179 -8.12 -0.19 -0.81
CA CYS A 179 -8.96 0.19 -1.96
C CYS A 179 -8.10 0.57 -3.18
N LEU A 180 -7.10 1.44 -2.99
CA LEU A 180 -6.21 1.90 -4.05
C LEU A 180 -5.55 0.72 -4.77
N LYS A 181 -4.92 -0.18 -4.00
CA LYS A 181 -4.22 -1.35 -4.55
C LYS A 181 -5.17 -2.32 -5.26
N THR A 182 -6.37 -2.51 -4.72
CA THR A 182 -7.41 -3.33 -5.35
C THR A 182 -7.89 -2.71 -6.67
N LEU A 183 -8.14 -1.40 -6.71
CA LEU A 183 -8.53 -0.69 -7.93
C LEU A 183 -7.43 -0.76 -9.01
N LEU A 184 -6.16 -0.59 -8.64
CA LEU A 184 -5.04 -0.71 -9.56
C LEU A 184 -4.87 -2.14 -10.09
N ALA A 185 -5.03 -3.16 -9.23
CA ALA A 185 -5.01 -4.57 -9.62
C ALA A 185 -6.14 -4.90 -10.62
N CYS A 186 -7.33 -4.31 -10.42
CA CYS A 186 -8.47 -4.43 -11.33
C CYS A 186 -8.40 -3.50 -12.56
N LYS A 187 -7.25 -2.85 -12.81
CA LYS A 187 -7.00 -1.92 -13.93
C LYS A 187 -7.92 -0.69 -13.97
N LYS A 188 -8.44 -0.25 -12.81
CA LYS A 188 -9.34 0.91 -12.67
C LYS A 188 -8.57 2.20 -12.30
N SER A 189 -7.47 2.45 -12.98
CA SER A 189 -6.60 3.62 -12.76
C SER A 189 -7.31 4.97 -12.96
N ASN A 190 -8.29 5.04 -13.88
CA ASN A 190 -9.08 6.26 -14.11
C ASN A 190 -9.87 6.71 -12.87
N THR A 191 -10.39 5.76 -12.09
CA THR A 191 -11.08 6.06 -10.82
C THR A 191 -10.10 6.66 -9.82
N VAL A 192 -8.91 6.07 -9.71
CA VAL A 192 -7.83 6.59 -8.86
C VAL A 192 -7.42 7.99 -9.29
N ALA A 193 -7.29 8.24 -10.62
CA ALA A 193 -6.98 9.56 -11.16
C ALA A 193 -8.01 10.63 -10.76
N LYS A 194 -9.30 10.35 -10.91
CA LYS A 194 -10.36 11.29 -10.54
C LYS A 194 -10.30 11.67 -9.06
N ILE A 195 -10.10 10.69 -8.17
CA ILE A 195 -10.00 10.94 -6.73
C ILE A 195 -8.74 11.78 -6.43
N SER A 196 -7.61 11.48 -7.08
CA SER A 196 -6.35 12.21 -6.90
C SER A 196 -6.46 13.67 -7.34
N VAL A 197 -7.07 13.93 -8.51
CA VAL A 197 -7.28 15.29 -9.05
C VAL A 197 -8.12 16.15 -8.11
N VAL A 198 -9.12 15.57 -7.45
CA VAL A 198 -9.98 16.30 -6.51
C VAL A 198 -9.29 16.48 -5.15
N SER A 199 -8.65 15.44 -4.64
CA SER A 199 -8.03 15.47 -3.30
C SER A 199 -6.80 16.37 -3.23
N SER A 200 -6.06 16.53 -4.33
CA SER A 200 -4.83 17.30 -4.36
C SER A 200 -5.01 18.79 -4.02
N PRO A 201 -5.85 19.55 -4.74
CA PRO A 201 -6.12 20.95 -4.37
C PRO A 201 -6.84 21.06 -3.02
N MET A 202 -7.67 20.08 -2.65
CA MET A 202 -8.36 20.04 -1.37
C MET A 202 -7.36 20.00 -0.20
N THR A 203 -6.24 19.28 -0.35
CA THR A 203 -5.19 19.24 0.69
C THR A 203 -4.67 20.64 0.98
N MET A 204 -4.32 21.42 -0.04
CA MET A 204 -3.83 22.80 0.13
C MET A 204 -4.88 23.72 0.72
N LEU A 205 -6.13 23.63 0.24
CA LEU A 205 -7.24 24.45 0.71
C LEU A 205 -7.56 24.19 2.17
N LEU A 206 -7.63 22.91 2.58
CA LEU A 206 -7.90 22.56 3.97
C LEU A 206 -6.73 22.91 4.89
N THR A 207 -5.50 22.73 4.45
CA THR A 207 -4.30 23.15 5.21
C THR A 207 -4.35 24.66 5.48
N TYR A 208 -4.62 25.47 4.44
CA TYR A 208 -4.79 26.91 4.60
C TYR A 208 -5.97 27.26 5.50
N ALA A 209 -7.12 26.61 5.30
CA ALA A 209 -8.31 26.87 6.10
C ALA A 209 -8.08 26.55 7.58
N CYS A 210 -7.51 25.40 7.91
CA CYS A 210 -7.27 24.98 9.28
C CYS A 210 -6.22 25.84 10.00
N ILE A 211 -5.10 26.14 9.34
CA ILE A 211 -4.01 26.92 9.96
C ILE A 211 -4.37 28.40 10.02
N ALA A 212 -4.70 29.03 8.87
CA ALA A 212 -4.80 30.47 8.76
C ALA A 212 -6.21 31.01 9.07
N LYS A 213 -7.28 30.35 8.57
CA LYS A 213 -8.67 30.82 8.73
C LYS A 213 -9.30 30.41 10.05
N MET A 214 -9.23 29.11 10.39
CA MET A 214 -9.84 28.57 11.61
C MET A 214 -8.95 28.79 12.84
N LYS A 215 -7.73 29.25 12.65
CA LYS A 215 -6.76 29.56 13.71
C LYS A 215 -6.47 28.36 14.64
N PHE A 216 -6.47 27.14 14.07
CA PHE A 216 -6.05 25.96 14.83
C PHE A 216 -4.52 25.89 14.99
N GLY A 217 -3.79 26.87 14.38
CA GLY A 217 -2.35 26.96 14.49
C GLY A 217 -1.65 25.69 14.05
N PHE A 218 -0.66 25.26 14.82
CA PHE A 218 0.12 24.07 14.57
C PHE A 218 -0.73 22.79 14.38
N VAL A 219 -1.79 22.59 15.20
CA VAL A 219 -2.67 21.41 15.15
C VAL A 219 -3.51 21.40 13.86
N GLY A 220 -3.69 22.54 13.23
CA GLY A 220 -4.39 22.65 11.94
C GLY A 220 -3.76 21.82 10.82
N ALA A 221 -2.45 21.62 10.84
CA ALA A 221 -1.76 20.82 9.82
C ALA A 221 -2.15 19.33 9.86
N PRO A 222 -1.98 18.58 10.96
CA PRO A 222 -2.37 17.18 11.04
C PRO A 222 -3.89 16.98 10.91
N LEU A 223 -4.71 17.92 11.37
CA LEU A 223 -6.17 17.86 11.18
C LEU A 223 -6.56 17.98 9.71
N ALA A 224 -5.95 18.90 8.96
CA ALA A 224 -6.20 19.03 7.53
C ALA A 224 -5.84 17.75 6.77
N LEU A 225 -4.69 17.14 7.07
CA LEU A 225 -4.27 15.86 6.48
C LEU A 225 -5.25 14.74 6.83
N THR A 226 -5.68 14.66 8.10
CA THR A 226 -6.69 13.69 8.55
C THR A 226 -7.99 13.82 7.77
N LEU A 227 -8.52 15.04 7.62
CA LEU A 227 -9.75 15.28 6.87
C LEU A 227 -9.64 14.87 5.40
N VAL A 228 -8.50 15.15 4.77
CA VAL A 228 -8.25 14.72 3.39
C VAL A 228 -8.16 13.21 3.27
N ASP A 229 -7.49 12.54 4.20
CA ASP A 229 -7.34 11.10 4.17
C ASP A 229 -8.67 10.37 4.44
N VAL A 230 -9.51 10.90 5.34
CA VAL A 230 -10.89 10.42 5.52
C VAL A 230 -11.71 10.64 4.25
N PHE A 231 -11.62 11.80 3.61
CA PHE A 231 -12.29 12.06 2.33
C PHE A 231 -11.82 11.09 1.24
N LYS A 232 -10.51 10.86 1.09
CA LYS A 232 -9.97 9.88 0.14
C LYS A 232 -10.48 8.48 0.44
N ALA A 233 -10.47 8.06 1.71
CA ALA A 233 -10.97 6.75 2.12
C ALA A 233 -12.46 6.60 1.75
N ALA A 234 -13.29 7.61 2.02
CA ALA A 234 -14.70 7.60 1.65
C ALA A 234 -14.90 7.48 0.12
N CYS A 235 -14.15 8.28 -0.66
CA CYS A 235 -14.21 8.23 -2.13
C CYS A 235 -13.75 6.87 -2.69
N TYR A 236 -12.65 6.31 -2.16
CA TYR A 236 -12.17 5.01 -2.58
C TYR A 236 -13.12 3.88 -2.19
N CYS A 237 -13.67 3.89 -0.97
CA CYS A 237 -14.67 2.92 -0.54
C CYS A 237 -15.95 3.01 -1.40
N LEU A 238 -16.45 4.23 -1.65
CA LEU A 238 -17.60 4.45 -2.51
C LEU A 238 -17.35 3.89 -3.92
N SER A 239 -16.18 4.14 -4.49
CA SER A 239 -15.81 3.64 -5.82
C SER A 239 -15.68 2.12 -5.85
N THR A 240 -15.06 1.54 -4.81
CA THR A 240 -14.82 0.09 -4.73
C THR A 240 -16.11 -0.71 -4.51
N PHE A 241 -17.01 -0.22 -3.65
CA PHE A 241 -18.18 -1.00 -3.22
C PHE A 241 -19.48 -0.63 -3.95
N VAL A 242 -19.56 0.58 -4.53
CA VAL A 242 -20.82 1.08 -5.08
C VAL A 242 -20.74 1.42 -6.57
N LEU A 243 -19.75 2.23 -6.98
CA LEU A 243 -19.74 2.84 -8.31
C LEU A 243 -19.17 1.93 -9.41
N ASP A 244 -18.14 1.15 -9.12
CA ASP A 244 -17.45 0.33 -10.12
C ASP A 244 -18.00 -1.10 -10.11
N GLU A 245 -18.86 -1.42 -11.11
CA GLU A 245 -19.53 -2.73 -11.19
C GLU A 245 -18.55 -3.92 -11.31
N ASP A 246 -17.39 -3.74 -11.96
CA ASP A 246 -16.43 -4.84 -12.09
C ASP A 246 -15.70 -5.13 -10.78
N VAL A 247 -15.36 -4.07 -10.02
CA VAL A 247 -14.73 -4.21 -8.70
C VAL A 247 -15.76 -4.70 -7.68
N LYS A 248 -16.99 -4.20 -7.75
CA LYS A 248 -18.10 -4.64 -6.91
C LYS A 248 -18.36 -6.15 -7.04
N LYS A 249 -18.16 -6.75 -8.23
CA LYS A 249 -18.25 -8.21 -8.42
C LYS A 249 -17.24 -9.00 -7.59
N CYS A 250 -16.15 -8.39 -7.14
CA CYS A 250 -15.18 -9.02 -6.24
C CYS A 250 -15.75 -9.19 -4.81
N PHE A 251 -16.77 -8.39 -4.45
CA PHE A 251 -17.39 -8.35 -3.13
C PHE A 251 -18.79 -8.96 -3.11
N VAL A 252 -19.28 -9.51 -4.25
CA VAL A 252 -20.60 -10.14 -4.35
C VAL A 252 -20.46 -11.66 -4.15
N LEU A 253 -21.23 -12.20 -3.22
CA LEU A 253 -21.31 -13.65 -2.99
C LEU A 253 -21.99 -14.38 -4.15
N ARG A 254 -21.52 -15.58 -4.46
CA ARG A 254 -22.14 -16.49 -5.43
C ARG A 254 -23.57 -16.81 -4.99
N ARG A 255 -24.49 -16.78 -5.96
CA ARG A 255 -25.92 -17.05 -5.80
C ARG A 255 -26.11 -18.51 -5.35
N GLN A 256 -26.18 -18.78 -4.06
CA GLN A 256 -26.82 -19.99 -3.56
C GLN A 256 -28.30 -19.66 -3.35
N SER A 257 -29.14 -20.49 -3.92
CA SER A 257 -30.61 -20.61 -3.82
C SER A 257 -31.45 -19.41 -3.31
N GLU A 258 -32.54 -19.15 -4.00
CA GLU A 258 -33.36 -17.93 -4.00
C GLU A 258 -34.20 -17.59 -2.76
N ASN A 259 -34.00 -18.22 -1.59
CA ASN A 259 -34.89 -18.03 -0.44
C ASN A 259 -34.23 -17.31 0.73
N SER A 260 -34.31 -16.04 0.74
CA SER A 260 -34.31 -15.01 1.81
C SER A 260 -33.19 -13.97 1.74
N SER A 261 -33.59 -12.75 1.44
CA SER A 261 -32.71 -11.57 1.34
C SER A 261 -32.06 -11.13 2.66
N ARG A 262 -32.58 -11.52 3.81
CA ARG A 262 -32.03 -11.19 5.13
C ARG A 262 -30.92 -12.18 5.56
N ARG A 263 -31.08 -13.48 5.31
CA ARG A 263 -30.05 -14.52 5.57
C ARG A 263 -28.82 -14.27 4.68
N ARG A 264 -29.03 -13.77 3.46
CA ARG A 264 -27.99 -13.41 2.47
C ARG A 264 -27.05 -12.30 2.90
N ARG A 265 -27.54 -11.24 3.58
CA ARG A 265 -26.68 -10.14 4.09
C ARG A 265 -25.87 -10.58 5.32
N ARG A 266 -26.43 -11.40 6.20
CA ARG A 266 -25.70 -11.92 7.37
C ARG A 266 -24.59 -12.88 6.95
N GLY A 267 -24.85 -13.80 6.02
CA GLY A 267 -23.84 -14.72 5.48
C GLY A 267 -22.67 -14.02 4.77
N ALA A 268 -22.94 -12.91 4.04
CA ALA A 268 -21.88 -12.13 3.40
C ALA A 268 -20.94 -11.47 4.40
N VAL A 269 -21.50 -10.84 5.42
CA VAL A 269 -20.70 -10.14 6.45
C VAL A 269 -19.89 -11.15 7.27
N ALA A 270 -20.49 -12.29 7.63
CA ALA A 270 -19.80 -13.36 8.35
C ALA A 270 -18.65 -13.95 7.53
N GLN A 271 -18.87 -14.24 6.25
CA GLN A 271 -17.85 -14.83 5.38
C GLN A 271 -16.66 -13.90 5.13
N PHE A 272 -16.88 -12.61 4.87
CA PHE A 272 -15.78 -11.65 4.75
C PHE A 272 -15.13 -11.36 6.10
N GLY A 273 -15.87 -11.42 7.22
CA GLY A 273 -15.35 -11.36 8.56
C GLY A 273 -14.39 -12.51 8.87
N LYS A 274 -14.79 -13.74 8.57
CA LYS A 274 -13.90 -14.91 8.66
C LYS A 274 -12.67 -14.77 7.74
N ALA A 275 -12.85 -14.35 6.49
CA ALA A 275 -11.75 -14.12 5.55
C ALA A 275 -10.76 -13.05 6.02
N ALA A 276 -11.21 -12.01 6.73
CA ALA A 276 -10.36 -10.95 7.27
C ALA A 276 -9.36 -11.48 8.31
N PHE A 277 -9.75 -12.44 9.12
CA PHE A 277 -8.92 -12.99 10.20
C PHE A 277 -8.29 -14.35 9.87
N SER A 278 -8.56 -14.92 8.69
CA SER A 278 -7.99 -16.18 8.23
C SER A 278 -6.71 -15.99 7.42
N LYS A 279 -5.84 -17.02 7.40
CA LYS A 279 -4.68 -17.15 6.48
C LYS A 279 -3.69 -15.97 6.49
N TRP A 280 -3.51 -15.35 7.65
CA TRP A 280 -2.55 -14.28 7.82
C TRP A 280 -1.12 -14.72 7.49
N THR A 281 -0.78 -15.98 7.80
CA THR A 281 0.55 -16.56 7.53
C THR A 281 0.90 -16.48 6.04
N THR A 282 -0.04 -16.83 5.15
CA THR A 282 0.16 -16.77 3.70
C THR A 282 0.35 -15.33 3.22
N PHE A 283 -0.41 -14.38 3.78
CA PHE A 283 -0.25 -12.96 3.49
C PHE A 283 1.10 -12.44 3.97
N PHE A 284 1.52 -12.77 5.20
CA PHE A 284 2.79 -12.34 5.77
C PHE A 284 4.01 -12.91 5.07
N LYS A 285 3.95 -14.09 4.42
CA LYS A 285 5.05 -14.61 3.59
C LYS A 285 5.48 -13.64 2.48
N ILE A 286 4.54 -12.82 1.96
CA ILE A 286 4.81 -11.80 0.95
C ILE A 286 4.97 -10.41 1.59
N ALA A 287 4.18 -10.11 2.62
CA ALA A 287 4.20 -8.81 3.28
C ALA A 287 5.50 -8.55 4.05
N LEU A 288 6.04 -9.54 4.77
CA LEU A 288 7.25 -9.35 5.57
C LEU A 288 8.49 -9.00 4.73
N PRO A 289 8.81 -9.73 3.64
CA PRO A 289 9.91 -9.31 2.79
C PRO A 289 9.76 -7.89 2.24
N ASN A 290 8.53 -7.52 1.88
CA ASN A 290 8.25 -6.19 1.36
C ASN A 290 8.34 -5.11 2.44
N LEU A 291 7.89 -5.40 3.65
CA LEU A 291 8.06 -4.52 4.83
C LEU A 291 9.53 -4.32 5.15
N VAL A 292 10.32 -5.40 5.20
CA VAL A 292 11.76 -5.33 5.48
C VAL A 292 12.50 -4.52 4.43
N LEU A 293 12.14 -4.67 3.14
CA LEU A 293 12.65 -3.82 2.07
C LEU A 293 12.36 -2.34 2.34
N SER A 294 11.11 -2.00 2.67
CA SER A 294 10.72 -0.62 2.98
C SER A 294 11.45 -0.05 4.20
N ILE A 295 11.60 -0.85 5.27
CA ILE A 295 12.34 -0.45 6.48
C ILE A 295 13.81 -0.20 6.15
N PHE A 296 14.46 -1.11 5.45
CA PHE A 296 15.90 -0.97 5.15
C PHE A 296 16.17 0.23 4.25
N GLU A 297 15.29 0.55 3.32
CA GLU A 297 15.44 1.70 2.44
C GLU A 297 15.15 3.02 3.18
N TRP A 298 13.98 3.15 3.82
CA TRP A 298 13.54 4.41 4.41
C TRP A 298 14.38 4.78 5.65
N TRP A 299 14.68 3.81 6.51
CA TRP A 299 15.50 4.07 7.68
C TRP A 299 16.95 4.40 7.33
N ALA A 300 17.47 3.88 6.22
CA ALA A 300 18.81 4.29 5.76
C ALA A 300 18.84 5.78 5.38
N TRP A 301 17.79 6.29 4.77
CA TRP A 301 17.62 7.72 4.48
C TRP A 301 17.49 8.56 5.75
N ASP A 302 16.68 8.12 6.73
CA ASP A 302 16.53 8.82 8.00
C ASP A 302 17.85 8.83 8.79
N LEU A 303 18.61 7.74 8.76
CA LEU A 303 19.94 7.67 9.36
C LEU A 303 20.93 8.59 8.65
N MET A 304 20.89 8.70 7.34
CA MET A 304 21.70 9.67 6.59
C MET A 304 21.39 11.11 7.01
N ASN A 305 20.11 11.46 7.19
CA ASN A 305 19.72 12.78 7.70
C ASN A 305 20.26 13.02 9.13
N LEU A 306 20.17 12.02 10.00
CA LEU A 306 20.71 12.09 11.35
C LEU A 306 22.24 12.30 11.35
N LEU A 307 22.97 11.57 10.53
CA LEU A 307 24.42 11.68 10.35
C LEU A 307 24.81 13.06 9.78
N THR A 308 24.01 13.61 8.89
CA THR A 308 24.22 14.97 8.36
C THR A 308 24.17 16.02 9.48
N GLY A 309 23.29 15.84 10.48
CA GLY A 309 23.23 16.69 11.67
C GLY A 309 24.45 16.60 12.60
N GLN A 310 25.33 15.62 12.40
CA GLN A 310 26.58 15.46 13.17
C GLN A 310 27.81 16.00 12.43
N LEU A 311 27.64 16.50 11.21
CA LEU A 311 28.77 17.06 10.45
C LEU A 311 29.21 18.42 11.00
N PRO A 312 30.48 18.82 10.77
CA PRO A 312 30.89 20.19 10.94
C PRO A 312 29.97 21.12 10.13
N ASN A 313 29.54 22.22 10.71
CA ASN A 313 28.53 23.11 10.12
C ASN A 313 27.19 22.41 9.81
N ALA A 314 26.70 21.62 10.76
CA ALA A 314 25.48 20.82 10.64
C ALA A 314 24.29 21.59 10.08
N LYS A 315 24.12 22.87 10.44
CA LYS A 315 23.03 23.73 9.96
C LYS A 315 23.05 23.87 8.44
N ASP A 316 24.22 24.17 7.87
CA ASP A 316 24.37 24.39 6.42
C ASP A 316 24.28 23.07 5.66
N ALA A 317 24.87 21.99 6.23
CA ALA A 317 24.80 20.66 5.66
C ALA A 317 23.36 20.11 5.62
N LEU A 318 22.56 20.30 6.69
CA LEU A 318 21.15 19.92 6.73
C LEU A 318 20.29 20.73 5.76
N ALA A 319 20.56 22.02 5.62
CA ALA A 319 19.87 22.85 4.64
C ALA A 319 20.14 22.36 3.21
N ALA A 320 21.41 22.10 2.87
CA ALA A 320 21.81 21.55 1.58
C ALA A 320 21.21 20.16 1.32
N GLN A 321 21.22 19.28 2.34
CA GLN A 321 20.58 17.96 2.28
C GLN A 321 19.09 18.07 1.97
N THR A 322 18.39 18.99 2.64
CA THR A 322 16.96 19.24 2.39
C THR A 322 16.70 19.71 0.97
N ILE A 323 17.51 20.62 0.44
CA ILE A 323 17.41 21.11 -0.95
C ILE A 323 17.58 19.94 -1.92
N GLN A 324 18.59 19.10 -1.74
CA GLN A 324 18.88 17.98 -2.62
C GLN A 324 17.77 16.90 -2.55
N THR A 325 17.29 16.56 -1.36
CA THR A 325 16.22 15.58 -1.16
C THR A 325 14.91 16.05 -1.81
N ASN A 326 14.56 17.33 -1.66
CA ASN A 326 13.37 17.89 -2.32
C ASN A 326 13.48 17.86 -3.85
N SER A 327 14.68 18.04 -4.39
CA SER A 327 14.93 17.94 -5.84
C SER A 327 14.70 16.53 -6.36
N MET A 328 15.05 15.52 -5.59
CA MET A 328 14.87 14.11 -5.96
C MET A 328 13.41 13.64 -5.99
N ILE A 329 12.53 14.34 -5.28
CA ILE A 329 11.13 13.89 -5.13
C ILE A 329 10.41 13.77 -6.48
N VAL A 330 10.78 14.58 -7.45
CA VAL A 330 10.22 14.55 -8.82
C VAL A 330 10.61 13.25 -9.54
N VAL A 331 11.90 12.90 -9.48
CA VAL A 331 12.43 11.67 -10.12
C VAL A 331 11.84 10.42 -9.48
N TYR A 332 11.85 10.38 -8.14
CA TYR A 332 11.26 9.28 -7.37
C TYR A 332 9.77 9.05 -7.72
N ASN A 333 9.01 10.11 -7.90
CA ASN A 333 7.59 9.98 -8.25
C ASN A 333 7.37 9.46 -9.68
N ILE A 334 8.23 9.81 -10.63
CA ILE A 334 8.14 9.27 -12.00
C ILE A 334 8.55 7.80 -12.04
N ALA A 335 9.63 7.43 -11.36
CA ALA A 335 10.03 6.04 -11.20
C ALA A 335 8.95 5.23 -10.46
N GLY A 336 8.35 5.80 -9.42
CA GLY A 336 7.23 5.22 -8.67
C GLY A 336 5.95 5.02 -9.51
N CYS A 337 5.73 5.87 -10.53
CA CYS A 337 4.68 5.65 -11.53
C CYS A 337 4.92 4.34 -12.30
N VAL A 338 6.15 4.15 -12.82
CA VAL A 338 6.53 2.93 -13.51
C VAL A 338 6.44 1.72 -12.59
N GLN A 339 6.92 1.83 -11.36
CA GLN A 339 6.87 0.77 -10.35
C GLN A 339 5.45 0.23 -10.14
N ARG A 340 4.48 1.11 -9.88
CA ARG A 340 3.09 0.69 -9.61
C ARG A 340 2.40 0.12 -10.84
N GLY A 341 2.62 0.71 -12.01
CA GLY A 341 2.12 0.21 -13.27
C GLY A 341 2.70 -1.16 -13.63
N ALA A 342 4.02 -1.33 -13.45
CA ALA A 342 4.71 -2.59 -13.67
C ALA A 342 4.21 -3.70 -12.74
N SER A 343 4.08 -3.41 -11.45
CA SER A 343 3.59 -4.39 -10.47
C SER A 343 2.21 -4.93 -10.85
N SER A 344 1.28 -4.05 -11.20
CA SER A 344 -0.06 -4.45 -11.63
C SER A 344 -0.04 -5.23 -12.95
N CYS A 345 0.68 -4.75 -13.98
CA CYS A 345 0.72 -5.41 -15.29
C CYS A 345 1.39 -6.78 -15.24
N VAL A 346 2.54 -6.89 -14.57
CA VAL A 346 3.28 -8.16 -14.43
C VAL A 346 2.46 -9.17 -13.62
N GLY A 347 1.91 -8.76 -12.47
CA GLY A 347 1.08 -9.63 -11.64
C GLY A 347 -0.14 -10.15 -12.40
N ASN A 348 -0.85 -9.28 -13.13
CA ASN A 348 -1.98 -9.66 -13.97
C ASN A 348 -1.57 -10.64 -15.11
N ALA A 349 -0.43 -10.42 -15.74
CA ALA A 349 0.06 -11.29 -16.81
C ALA A 349 0.43 -12.68 -16.29
N LEU A 350 1.10 -12.75 -15.12
CA LEU A 350 1.43 -14.02 -14.46
C LEU A 350 0.17 -14.76 -14.02
N GLY A 351 -0.79 -14.06 -13.41
CA GLY A 351 -2.07 -14.64 -13.05
C GLY A 351 -2.86 -15.17 -14.26
N ALA A 352 -2.76 -14.49 -15.41
CA ALA A 352 -3.34 -14.97 -16.66
C ALA A 352 -2.54 -16.08 -17.36
N LYS A 353 -1.50 -16.64 -16.74
CA LYS A 353 -0.59 -17.67 -17.29
C LYS A 353 0.20 -17.22 -18.53
N LYS A 354 0.43 -15.92 -18.68
CA LYS A 354 1.06 -15.30 -19.85
C LYS A 354 2.50 -14.87 -19.56
N ALA A 355 3.41 -15.81 -19.34
CA ALA A 355 4.82 -15.56 -19.03
C ALA A 355 5.52 -14.63 -20.04
N LYS A 356 5.22 -14.76 -21.35
CA LYS A 356 5.78 -13.90 -22.41
C LYS A 356 5.33 -12.44 -22.28
N GLU A 357 4.06 -12.18 -21.93
CA GLU A 357 3.55 -10.82 -21.72
C GLU A 357 4.17 -10.22 -20.45
N ALA A 358 4.31 -11.00 -19.36
CA ALA A 358 4.98 -10.56 -18.14
C ALA A 358 6.41 -10.08 -18.41
N LYS A 359 7.17 -10.82 -19.24
CA LYS A 359 8.51 -10.45 -19.68
C LYS A 359 8.52 -9.16 -20.51
N ILE A 360 7.55 -8.97 -21.42
CA ILE A 360 7.43 -7.74 -22.20
C ILE A 360 7.16 -6.54 -21.27
N TYR A 361 6.30 -6.70 -20.26
CA TYR A 361 6.07 -5.67 -19.26
C TYR A 361 7.33 -5.38 -18.43
N ALA A 362 8.13 -6.38 -18.07
CA ALA A 362 9.40 -6.18 -17.37
C ALA A 362 10.38 -5.35 -18.22
N THR A 363 10.51 -5.70 -19.50
CA THR A 363 11.36 -4.95 -20.45
C THR A 363 10.86 -3.52 -20.66
N ALA A 364 9.54 -3.33 -20.81
CA ALA A 364 8.93 -2.02 -20.94
C ALA A 364 9.15 -1.16 -19.69
N SER A 365 9.10 -1.77 -18.50
CA SER A 365 9.39 -1.09 -17.23
C SER A 365 10.81 -0.60 -17.14
N PHE A 366 11.78 -1.45 -17.51
CA PHE A 366 13.19 -1.07 -17.55
C PHE A 366 13.44 0.09 -18.50
N ILE A 367 12.96 -0.01 -19.75
CA ILE A 367 13.15 1.04 -20.76
C ILE A 367 12.50 2.35 -20.31
N SER A 368 11.28 2.28 -19.78
CA SER A 368 10.54 3.47 -19.32
C SER A 368 11.22 4.13 -18.11
N ALA A 369 11.65 3.36 -17.12
CA ALA A 369 12.36 3.86 -15.97
C ALA A 369 13.70 4.47 -16.39
N PHE A 370 14.51 3.75 -17.15
CA PHE A 370 15.82 4.21 -17.60
C PHE A 370 15.72 5.46 -18.47
N SER A 371 14.87 5.48 -19.50
CA SER A 371 14.75 6.64 -20.40
C SER A 371 14.16 7.88 -19.69
N GLY A 372 13.15 7.68 -18.84
CA GLY A 372 12.53 8.78 -18.09
C GLY A 372 13.49 9.39 -17.07
N THR A 373 14.18 8.56 -16.30
CA THR A 373 15.13 9.03 -15.30
C THR A 373 16.43 9.56 -15.93
N LEU A 374 16.88 8.99 -17.06
CA LEU A 374 18.01 9.53 -17.82
C LEU A 374 17.73 10.96 -18.32
N LEU A 375 16.54 11.20 -18.87
CA LEU A 375 16.14 12.52 -19.33
C LEU A 375 16.17 13.52 -18.17
N ILE A 376 15.53 13.20 -17.05
CA ILE A 376 15.45 14.13 -15.92
C ILE A 376 16.79 14.32 -15.25
N SER A 377 17.57 13.24 -15.08
CA SER A 377 18.93 13.29 -14.55
C SER A 377 19.84 14.15 -15.41
N SER A 378 19.72 14.06 -16.75
CA SER A 378 20.47 14.91 -17.68
C SER A 378 20.06 16.38 -17.59
N LEU A 379 18.76 16.66 -17.46
CA LEU A 379 18.27 18.03 -17.24
C LEU A 379 18.74 18.57 -15.88
N TYR A 380 18.73 17.75 -14.85
CA TYR A 380 19.23 18.14 -13.53
C TYR A 380 20.75 18.36 -13.53
N TYR A 381 21.50 17.54 -14.27
CA TYR A 381 22.94 17.75 -14.47
C TYR A 381 23.22 19.09 -15.17
N ALA A 382 22.44 19.44 -16.21
CA ALA A 382 22.65 20.64 -17.01
C ALA A 382 22.15 21.91 -16.31
N PHE A 383 21.01 21.86 -15.64
CA PHE A 383 20.28 23.03 -15.13
C PHE A 383 19.93 22.95 -13.64
N GLY A 384 20.29 21.87 -12.94
CA GLY A 384 19.85 21.64 -11.56
C GLY A 384 20.36 22.71 -10.60
N PHE A 385 21.63 23.13 -10.73
CA PHE A 385 22.17 24.16 -9.88
C PHE A 385 21.50 25.52 -10.13
N GLU A 386 21.28 25.89 -11.38
CA GLU A 386 20.61 27.15 -11.77
C GLU A 386 19.18 27.20 -11.26
N CYS A 387 18.45 26.09 -11.37
CA CYS A 387 17.10 25.97 -10.80
C CYS A 387 17.10 26.10 -9.27
N MET A 388 18.05 25.43 -8.58
CA MET A 388 18.17 25.54 -7.12
C MET A 388 18.57 26.95 -6.70
N ASN A 389 19.50 27.57 -7.43
CA ASN A 389 19.88 28.94 -7.18
C ASN A 389 18.69 29.89 -7.36
N ALA A 390 17.90 29.74 -8.41
CA ALA A 390 16.71 30.57 -8.65
C ALA A 390 15.62 30.39 -7.58
N LEU A 391 15.48 29.17 -7.02
CA LEU A 391 14.44 28.85 -6.03
C LEU A 391 14.84 29.22 -4.59
N TYR A 392 16.12 29.09 -4.25
CA TYR A 392 16.59 29.18 -2.86
C TYR A 392 17.57 30.33 -2.61
N SER A 393 18.07 31.03 -3.66
CA SER A 393 18.88 32.23 -3.42
C SER A 393 17.97 33.35 -2.91
N ASN A 394 18.46 34.02 -1.88
CA ASN A 394 17.81 35.21 -1.34
C ASN A 394 18.84 36.34 -1.32
N ASP A 395 18.58 37.44 -2.06
CA ASP A 395 19.50 38.59 -2.10
C ASP A 395 19.68 39.26 -0.73
N HIS A 396 18.75 38.99 0.21
CA HIS A 396 18.79 39.55 1.55
C HIS A 396 19.49 38.62 2.59
N ASP A 397 19.79 37.34 2.21
CA ASP A 397 20.48 36.39 3.10
C ASP A 397 21.75 35.83 2.43
N PRO A 398 22.94 36.39 2.74
CA PRO A 398 24.21 35.87 2.25
C PRO A 398 24.49 34.41 2.60
N SER A 399 23.90 33.89 3.69
CA SER A 399 24.09 32.52 4.14
C SER A 399 23.51 31.51 3.12
N ALA A 400 22.37 31.83 2.50
CA ALA A 400 21.74 30.98 1.48
C ALA A 400 22.69 30.74 0.29
N ARG A 401 23.38 31.78 -0.16
CA ARG A 401 24.35 31.71 -1.26
C ARG A 401 25.58 30.86 -0.89
N ILE A 402 26.07 30.97 0.34
CA ILE A 402 27.17 30.14 0.85
C ILE A 402 26.77 28.66 0.84
N ILE A 403 25.55 28.31 1.25
CA ILE A 403 25.04 26.94 1.24
C ILE A 403 24.96 26.42 -0.20
N LEU A 404 24.44 27.21 -1.13
CA LEU A 404 24.31 26.83 -2.53
C LEU A 404 25.68 26.58 -3.18
N ASP A 405 26.63 27.48 -3.02
CA ASP A 405 27.94 27.38 -3.67
C ASP A 405 28.84 26.30 -3.05
N ASN A 406 28.86 26.16 -1.71
CA ASN A 406 29.77 25.26 -1.02
C ASN A 406 29.25 23.83 -0.85
N TYR A 407 27.94 23.63 -0.81
CA TYR A 407 27.34 22.31 -0.56
C TYR A 407 26.49 21.81 -1.71
N VAL A 408 25.56 22.64 -2.24
CA VAL A 408 24.60 22.19 -3.26
C VAL A 408 25.30 21.98 -4.61
N LYS A 409 26.11 22.94 -5.05
CA LYS A 409 26.82 22.89 -6.33
C LYS A 409 27.73 21.67 -6.49
N PRO A 410 28.60 21.32 -5.53
CA PRO A 410 29.42 20.10 -5.61
C PRO A 410 28.62 18.81 -5.66
N LEU A 411 27.42 18.81 -5.06
CA LEU A 411 26.54 17.63 -5.01
C LEU A 411 25.73 17.45 -6.28
N THR A 412 25.43 18.49 -7.04
CA THR A 412 24.49 18.44 -8.18
C THR A 412 24.83 17.33 -9.17
N ASN A 413 26.11 17.20 -9.55
CA ASN A 413 26.56 16.17 -10.48
C ASN A 413 26.43 14.75 -9.91
N LEU A 414 26.78 14.58 -8.62
CA LEU A 414 26.67 13.30 -7.94
C LEU A 414 25.21 12.88 -7.77
N VAL A 415 24.36 13.82 -7.38
CA VAL A 415 22.92 13.59 -7.21
C VAL A 415 22.26 13.29 -8.54
N SER A 416 22.70 13.90 -9.66
CA SER A 416 22.17 13.53 -10.98
C SER A 416 22.45 12.07 -11.34
N LEU A 417 23.66 11.58 -11.07
CA LEU A 417 24.00 10.16 -11.24
C LEU A 417 23.18 9.26 -10.30
N PHE A 418 23.06 9.67 -9.05
CA PHE A 418 22.22 8.97 -8.07
C PHE A 418 20.78 8.84 -8.57
N MET A 419 20.16 9.92 -9.06
CA MET A 419 18.80 9.94 -9.59
C MET A 419 18.58 8.92 -10.72
N LEU A 420 19.57 8.75 -11.60
CA LEU A 420 19.49 7.76 -12.69
C LEU A 420 19.46 6.34 -12.14
N LEU A 421 20.36 6.04 -11.22
CA LEU A 421 20.49 4.70 -10.63
C LEU A 421 19.27 4.34 -9.77
N ASP A 422 18.84 5.28 -8.93
CA ASP A 422 17.67 5.14 -8.06
C ASP A 422 16.39 4.93 -8.87
N GLY A 423 16.18 5.72 -9.90
CA GLY A 423 15.00 5.59 -10.74
C GLY A 423 14.91 4.25 -11.47
N VAL A 424 16.03 3.67 -11.88
CA VAL A 424 16.07 2.33 -12.48
C VAL A 424 15.70 1.27 -11.46
N GLN A 425 16.28 1.30 -10.26
CA GLN A 425 15.97 0.32 -9.21
C GLN A 425 14.50 0.40 -8.79
N VAL A 426 13.95 1.60 -8.57
CA VAL A 426 12.56 1.81 -8.19
C VAL A 426 11.62 1.30 -9.28
N GLY A 427 11.86 1.62 -10.55
CA GLY A 427 11.05 1.12 -11.65
C GLY A 427 11.03 -0.40 -11.75
N LEU A 428 12.18 -1.06 -11.61
CA LEU A 428 12.30 -2.53 -11.63
C LEU A 428 11.76 -3.21 -10.36
N ALA A 429 11.78 -2.53 -9.21
CA ALA A 429 11.17 -3.05 -7.99
C ALA A 429 9.67 -3.38 -8.18
N GLY A 430 8.98 -2.65 -9.07
CA GLY A 430 7.61 -2.98 -9.47
C GLY A 430 7.48 -4.34 -10.14
N VAL A 431 8.43 -4.70 -11.00
CA VAL A 431 8.47 -6.02 -11.65
C VAL A 431 8.66 -7.13 -10.61
N VAL A 432 9.59 -6.95 -9.69
CA VAL A 432 9.88 -7.89 -8.58
C VAL A 432 8.64 -8.06 -7.71
N THR A 433 7.96 -6.95 -7.38
CA THR A 433 6.73 -6.96 -6.56
C THR A 433 5.58 -7.67 -7.29
N GLY A 434 5.33 -7.36 -8.55
CA GLY A 434 4.29 -8.01 -9.35
C GLY A 434 4.51 -9.52 -9.53
N ALA A 435 5.78 -9.93 -9.61
CA ALA A 435 6.15 -11.33 -9.69
C ALA A 435 6.17 -12.07 -8.34
N GLY A 436 6.15 -11.37 -7.20
CA GLY A 436 6.23 -11.99 -5.88
C GLY A 436 7.63 -12.43 -5.45
N PHE A 437 8.68 -11.78 -5.99
CA PHE A 437 10.08 -12.15 -5.75
C PHE A 437 10.83 -11.20 -4.81
N GLN A 438 10.14 -10.47 -3.94
CA GLN A 438 10.72 -9.50 -3.00
C GLN A 438 11.80 -10.13 -2.10
N SER A 439 11.59 -11.36 -1.67
CA SER A 439 12.57 -12.09 -0.83
C SER A 439 13.94 -12.27 -1.48
N LYS A 440 14.02 -12.23 -2.82
CA LYS A 440 15.31 -12.33 -3.55
C LYS A 440 16.10 -11.02 -3.56
N THR A 441 15.43 -9.89 -3.39
CA THR A 441 16.06 -8.56 -3.40
C THR A 441 16.37 -8.05 -1.99
N MET A 442 15.68 -8.54 -0.97
CA MET A 442 15.84 -8.12 0.42
C MET A 442 17.29 -8.24 0.96
N PRO A 443 18.01 -9.37 0.79
CA PRO A 443 19.38 -9.48 1.29
C PRO A 443 20.35 -8.49 0.61
N ALA A 444 20.16 -8.30 -0.71
CA ALA A 444 21.01 -7.38 -1.45
C ALA A 444 20.76 -5.91 -1.05
N LEU A 445 19.52 -5.54 -0.77
CA LEU A 445 19.19 -4.21 -0.28
C LEU A 445 19.83 -3.95 1.09
N PHE A 446 19.78 -4.92 2.01
CA PHE A 446 20.46 -4.80 3.29
C PHE A 446 21.97 -4.60 3.11
N VAL A 447 22.63 -5.44 2.30
CA VAL A 447 24.06 -5.31 2.00
C VAL A 447 24.36 -3.94 1.38
N SER A 448 23.56 -3.52 0.41
CA SER A 448 23.78 -2.27 -0.33
C SER A 448 23.69 -1.03 0.55
N TYR A 449 22.64 -0.91 1.35
CA TYR A 449 22.43 0.30 2.16
C TYR A 449 23.17 0.25 3.50
N TRP A 450 23.10 -0.88 4.23
CA TRP A 450 23.57 -0.96 5.61
C TRP A 450 25.04 -1.41 5.72
N MET A 451 25.52 -2.25 4.79
CA MET A 451 26.91 -2.71 4.80
C MET A 451 27.84 -1.92 3.88
N LEU A 452 27.32 -1.34 2.80
CA LEU A 452 28.13 -0.57 1.86
C LEU A 452 27.86 0.93 1.97
N ALA A 453 26.63 1.39 1.71
CA ALA A 453 26.33 2.82 1.61
C ALA A 453 26.66 3.59 2.89
N LEU A 454 26.08 3.18 4.01
CA LEU A 454 26.25 3.87 5.29
C LEU A 454 27.70 3.80 5.81
N PRO A 455 28.37 2.64 5.90
CA PRO A 455 29.75 2.60 6.38
C PRO A 455 30.73 3.38 5.49
N VAL A 456 30.61 3.25 4.17
CA VAL A 456 31.47 4.01 3.24
C VAL A 456 31.17 5.50 3.35
N GLY A 457 29.90 5.89 3.41
CA GLY A 457 29.48 7.28 3.57
C GLY A 457 30.04 7.90 4.85
N VAL A 458 29.90 7.21 5.98
CA VAL A 458 30.45 7.64 7.29
C VAL A 458 31.97 7.78 7.22
N TYR A 459 32.66 6.78 6.66
CA TYR A 459 34.11 6.84 6.50
C TYR A 459 34.56 8.05 5.67
N LEU A 460 33.92 8.29 4.52
CA LEU A 460 34.26 9.41 3.64
C LEU A 460 33.90 10.76 4.30
N ALA A 461 32.74 10.87 4.92
CA ALA A 461 32.27 12.11 5.53
C ALA A 461 33.14 12.54 6.73
N PHE A 462 33.43 11.63 7.67
CA PHE A 462 34.05 11.94 8.93
C PHE A 462 35.57 11.73 8.91
N GLN A 463 36.08 10.59 8.37
CA GLN A 463 37.50 10.27 8.36
C GLN A 463 38.24 11.00 7.22
N ARG A 464 37.64 11.03 6.02
CA ARG A 464 38.21 11.75 4.88
C ARG A 464 37.82 13.22 4.83
N LYS A 465 36.99 13.69 5.78
CA LYS A 465 36.52 15.07 5.90
C LYS A 465 35.82 15.59 4.64
N MET A 466 35.15 14.70 3.87
CA MET A 466 34.40 15.07 2.67
C MET A 466 33.01 15.62 3.01
N SER A 467 32.65 15.70 4.30
CA SER A 467 31.37 16.26 4.77
C SER A 467 30.18 15.61 4.07
N LEU A 468 29.19 16.38 3.69
CA LEU A 468 27.95 15.91 3.03
C LEU A 468 28.21 15.14 1.72
N VAL A 469 29.21 15.54 0.95
CA VAL A 469 29.60 14.85 -0.30
C VAL A 469 29.97 13.39 -0.04
N GLY A 470 30.67 13.13 1.07
CA GLY A 470 31.06 11.76 1.47
C GLY A 470 29.85 10.86 1.73
N LEU A 471 28.81 11.37 2.41
CA LEU A 471 27.56 10.63 2.64
C LEU A 471 26.85 10.29 1.33
N TRP A 472 26.76 11.25 0.42
CA TRP A 472 26.13 11.05 -0.90
C TRP A 472 26.90 10.07 -1.80
N ILE A 473 28.24 10.07 -1.75
CA ILE A 473 29.05 9.05 -2.45
C ILE A 473 28.74 7.66 -1.89
N GLY A 474 28.69 7.51 -0.58
CA GLY A 474 28.31 6.24 0.04
C GLY A 474 26.94 5.76 -0.41
N MET A 475 25.92 6.62 -0.35
CA MET A 475 24.58 6.28 -0.82
C MET A 475 24.55 5.92 -2.31
N SER A 476 25.29 6.64 -3.16
CA SER A 476 25.40 6.34 -4.59
C SER A 476 26.00 4.98 -4.87
N ILE A 477 27.03 4.57 -4.10
CA ILE A 477 27.62 3.23 -4.18
C ILE A 477 26.59 2.17 -3.81
N GLY A 478 25.86 2.35 -2.70
CA GLY A 478 24.83 1.41 -2.28
C GLY A 478 23.72 1.24 -3.31
N VAL A 479 23.19 2.36 -3.81
CA VAL A 479 22.15 2.35 -4.85
C VAL A 479 22.64 1.70 -6.16
N PHE A 480 23.90 1.94 -6.55
CA PHE A 480 24.50 1.27 -7.71
C PHE A 480 24.47 -0.25 -7.55
N PHE A 481 24.94 -0.77 -6.40
CA PHE A 481 24.91 -2.22 -6.14
C PHE A 481 23.50 -2.78 -6.11
N HIS A 482 22.56 -2.06 -5.49
CA HIS A 482 21.18 -2.51 -5.44
C HIS A 482 20.50 -2.48 -6.83
N ALA A 483 20.69 -1.42 -7.60
CA ALA A 483 20.17 -1.33 -8.95
C ALA A 483 20.71 -2.46 -9.86
N PHE A 484 22.01 -2.74 -9.77
CA PHE A 484 22.63 -3.86 -10.49
C PHE A 484 22.04 -5.21 -10.05
N TRP A 485 21.83 -5.41 -8.74
CA TRP A 485 21.24 -6.65 -8.24
C TRP A 485 19.79 -6.83 -8.72
N VAL A 486 18.96 -5.80 -8.65
CA VAL A 486 17.58 -5.86 -9.13
C VAL A 486 17.54 -6.15 -10.63
N LEU A 487 18.43 -5.52 -11.41
CA LEU A 487 18.58 -5.80 -12.84
C LEU A 487 18.98 -7.27 -13.07
N PHE A 488 19.90 -7.80 -12.27
CA PHE A 488 20.31 -9.20 -12.30
C PHE A 488 19.16 -10.14 -11.93
N VAL A 489 18.36 -9.84 -10.91
CA VAL A 489 17.18 -10.64 -10.53
C VAL A 489 16.19 -10.72 -11.69
N VAL A 490 15.92 -9.60 -12.36
CA VAL A 490 14.91 -9.54 -13.44
C VAL A 490 15.41 -10.14 -14.75
N PHE A 491 16.64 -9.84 -15.16
CA PHE A 491 17.18 -10.19 -16.48
C PHE A 491 18.39 -11.13 -16.47
N GLY A 492 18.94 -11.44 -15.29
CA GLY A 492 20.20 -12.20 -15.18
C GLY A 492 20.14 -13.60 -15.78
N GLY A 493 18.99 -14.27 -15.72
CA GLY A 493 18.77 -15.57 -16.36
C GLY A 493 18.85 -15.52 -17.90
N GLU A 494 18.62 -14.36 -18.49
CA GLU A 494 18.72 -14.13 -19.94
C GLU A 494 20.08 -13.61 -20.35
N MET A 495 20.63 -12.68 -19.56
CA MET A 495 21.95 -12.11 -19.82
C MET A 495 23.07 -13.12 -19.62
N PHE A 496 22.91 -14.03 -18.68
CA PHE A 496 23.89 -15.05 -18.31
C PHE A 496 23.24 -16.44 -18.29
N PRO A 497 23.36 -17.24 -19.35
CA PRO A 497 22.72 -18.55 -19.44
C PRO A 497 23.01 -19.50 -18.28
N LYS A 498 24.17 -19.35 -17.61
CA LYS A 498 24.51 -20.11 -16.40
C LYS A 498 23.58 -19.87 -15.21
N PHE A 499 22.89 -18.74 -15.18
CA PHE A 499 21.96 -18.35 -14.11
C PHE A 499 20.49 -18.49 -14.51
N LYS A 500 20.19 -19.05 -15.68
CA LYS A 500 18.81 -19.19 -16.17
C LYS A 500 17.89 -19.94 -15.20
N ASN A 501 18.42 -20.93 -14.50
CA ASN A 501 17.69 -21.73 -13.50
C ASN A 501 18.21 -21.41 -12.07
N SER A 502 18.77 -20.23 -11.86
CA SER A 502 19.26 -19.84 -10.55
C SER A 502 18.10 -19.44 -9.63
N GLN A 503 18.18 -19.84 -8.37
CA GLN A 503 17.23 -19.37 -7.34
C GLN A 503 17.17 -17.83 -7.20
N TRP A 504 18.14 -17.10 -7.75
CA TRP A 504 18.27 -15.64 -7.62
C TRP A 504 17.68 -14.86 -8.79
N THR A 505 17.37 -15.50 -9.92
CA THR A 505 16.77 -14.84 -11.09
C THR A 505 15.31 -15.22 -11.26
N ILE A 506 14.54 -14.38 -11.96
CA ILE A 506 13.14 -14.68 -12.29
C ILE A 506 13.15 -15.63 -13.48
N ASP A 507 12.70 -16.87 -13.27
CA ASP A 507 12.26 -17.76 -14.33
C ASP A 507 10.76 -17.52 -14.57
N TRP A 508 10.43 -16.95 -15.74
CA TRP A 508 9.07 -16.53 -16.04
C TRP A 508 8.05 -17.68 -16.09
N PRO A 509 8.36 -18.86 -16.66
CA PRO A 509 7.52 -20.06 -16.53
C PRO A 509 7.30 -20.50 -15.08
N GLU A 510 8.36 -20.55 -14.28
CA GLU A 510 8.26 -20.89 -12.84
C GLU A 510 7.46 -19.84 -12.07
N ALA A 511 7.60 -18.55 -12.42
CA ALA A 511 6.83 -17.48 -11.80
C ALA A 511 5.31 -17.65 -12.02
N VAL A 512 4.89 -18.18 -13.17
CA VAL A 512 3.49 -18.54 -13.43
C VAL A 512 3.05 -19.66 -12.49
N SER A 513 3.82 -20.76 -12.42
CA SER A 513 3.49 -21.89 -11.53
C SER A 513 3.44 -21.48 -10.05
N ARG A 514 4.34 -20.60 -9.62
CA ARG A 514 4.32 -20.06 -8.24
C ARG A 514 3.09 -19.21 -7.99
N ALA A 515 2.67 -18.40 -8.97
CA ALA A 515 1.45 -17.62 -8.84
C ALA A 515 0.21 -18.52 -8.76
N GLU A 516 0.17 -19.63 -9.51
CA GLU A 516 -0.87 -20.65 -9.43
C GLU A 516 -0.91 -21.32 -8.05
N LEU A 517 0.23 -21.85 -7.62
CA LEU A 517 0.35 -22.51 -6.31
C LEU A 517 0.00 -21.57 -5.14
N ALA A 518 0.34 -20.29 -5.23
CA ALA A 518 -0.05 -19.32 -4.22
C ALA A 518 -1.57 -19.13 -4.14
N VAL A 519 -2.27 -19.38 -5.24
CA VAL A 519 -3.72 -19.29 -5.33
C VAL A 519 -4.40 -20.61 -4.96
N GLU A 520 -3.87 -21.75 -5.40
CA GLU A 520 -4.43 -23.07 -5.12
C GLU A 520 -4.33 -23.44 -3.64
N ARG A 521 -3.20 -23.22 -3.00
CA ARG A 521 -3.05 -23.46 -1.53
C ARG A 521 -4.07 -22.72 -0.68
N ASP A 522 -4.53 -21.55 -1.12
CA ASP A 522 -5.58 -20.80 -0.43
C ASP A 522 -6.97 -21.43 -0.67
N GLU A 523 -7.12 -22.27 -1.71
CA GLU A 523 -8.37 -22.97 -2.00
C GLU A 523 -8.41 -24.35 -1.31
N GLU A 524 -7.33 -25.12 -1.36
CA GLU A 524 -7.22 -26.42 -0.66
C GLU A 524 -7.42 -26.26 0.86
N GLU A 525 -6.76 -25.26 1.48
CA GLU A 525 -7.00 -24.95 2.89
C GLU A 525 -8.43 -24.44 3.19
N LYS A 526 -9.25 -24.13 2.17
CA LYS A 526 -10.65 -23.77 2.34
C LYS A 526 -11.58 -24.98 2.36
N ASP A 527 -11.28 -25.96 1.52
CA ASP A 527 -12.11 -27.17 1.50
C ASP A 527 -11.96 -27.92 2.83
N ASP A 528 -10.73 -28.02 3.36
CA ASP A 528 -10.51 -28.65 4.67
C ASP A 528 -11.20 -27.87 5.81
N SER A 529 -11.10 -26.55 5.85
CA SER A 529 -11.78 -25.73 6.86
C SER A 529 -13.30 -25.66 6.68
N PHE A 530 -13.82 -25.90 5.49
CA PHE A 530 -15.24 -25.91 5.22
C PHE A 530 -15.89 -27.21 5.69
N PHE A 531 -15.21 -28.35 5.58
CA PHE A 531 -15.68 -29.62 6.12
C PHE A 531 -15.63 -29.64 7.66
N GLU A 532 -14.55 -29.09 8.27
CA GLU A 532 -14.50 -28.92 9.73
C GLU A 532 -15.60 -27.96 10.24
N GLU A 533 -15.91 -26.89 9.52
CA GLU A 533 -16.98 -25.94 9.88
C GLU A 533 -18.39 -26.50 9.64
N GLU A 534 -18.62 -27.37 8.63
CA GLU A 534 -19.90 -28.07 8.46
C GLU A 534 -20.12 -29.10 9.58
N GLU A 535 -19.07 -29.82 10.03
CA GLU A 535 -19.14 -30.72 11.16
C GLU A 535 -19.42 -29.96 12.48
N GLU A 536 -18.74 -28.80 12.72
CA GLU A 536 -19.02 -27.97 13.91
C GLU A 536 -20.43 -27.33 13.86
N GLU A 537 -20.92 -26.87 12.70
CA GLU A 537 -22.28 -26.32 12.56
C GLU A 537 -23.35 -27.43 12.69
N GLU A 538 -23.08 -28.68 12.24
CA GLU A 538 -23.98 -29.81 12.45
C GLU A 538 -24.01 -30.25 13.92
N GLU A 539 -22.86 -30.24 14.63
CA GLU A 539 -22.80 -30.49 16.07
C GLU A 539 -23.53 -29.40 16.87
N GLU A 540 -23.35 -28.10 16.55
CA GLU A 540 -24.09 -27.03 17.22
C GLU A 540 -25.61 -27.09 16.93
N GLU A 541 -26.04 -27.46 15.69
CA GLU A 541 -27.48 -27.66 15.39
C GLU A 541 -28.05 -28.89 16.09
N GLU A 542 -27.28 -29.96 16.31
CA GLU A 542 -27.71 -31.13 17.10
C GLU A 542 -27.85 -30.77 18.58
N ASP A 543 -26.91 -30.01 19.15
CA ASP A 543 -26.95 -29.54 20.54
C ASP A 543 -28.14 -28.60 20.79
N ASP A 544 -28.38 -27.63 19.88
CA ASP A 544 -29.54 -26.74 19.96
C ASP A 544 -30.88 -27.51 19.85
N LEU A 545 -30.93 -28.55 19.02
CA LEU A 545 -32.11 -29.42 18.89
C LEU A 545 -32.32 -30.33 20.13
N GLU A 546 -31.24 -30.72 20.82
CA GLU A 546 -31.35 -31.44 22.08
C GLU A 546 -31.81 -30.51 23.22
N GLU A 547 -31.29 -29.27 23.29
CA GLU A 547 -31.79 -28.27 24.25
C GLU A 547 -33.27 -27.91 24.04
N GLU A 548 -33.72 -27.73 22.78
CA GLU A 548 -35.14 -27.50 22.49
C GLU A 548 -36.02 -28.69 22.90
N LYS A 549 -35.53 -29.92 22.73
CA LYS A 549 -36.28 -31.12 23.16
C LYS A 549 -36.35 -31.23 24.68
N GLU A 550 -35.25 -30.94 25.39
CA GLU A 550 -35.25 -30.92 26.85
C GLU A 550 -36.16 -29.80 27.40
N GLU A 551 -36.20 -28.63 26.74
CA GLU A 551 -37.08 -27.55 27.15
C GLU A 551 -38.57 -27.92 26.93
N GLN A 552 -38.89 -28.58 25.83
CA GLN A 552 -40.24 -29.08 25.55
C GLN A 552 -40.65 -30.22 26.49
N GLU A 553 -39.70 -31.08 26.92
CA GLU A 553 -39.98 -32.12 27.95
C GLU A 553 -40.21 -31.48 29.32
N ARG A 554 -39.43 -30.49 29.70
CA ARG A 554 -39.66 -29.72 30.96
C ARG A 554 -40.99 -28.98 30.97
N GLU A 555 -41.40 -28.39 29.84
CA GLU A 555 -42.73 -27.77 29.70
C GLU A 555 -43.86 -28.81 29.82
N ARG A 556 -43.70 -30.02 29.25
CA ARG A 556 -44.67 -31.13 29.40
C ARG A 556 -44.73 -31.68 30.81
N GLU A 557 -43.60 -31.81 31.50
CA GLU A 557 -43.57 -32.22 32.91
C GLU A 557 -44.13 -31.13 33.84
N GLY A 558 -43.91 -29.84 33.52
CA GLY A 558 -44.51 -28.71 34.23
C GLY A 558 -46.05 -28.67 34.12
N ASP A 559 -46.59 -29.03 32.95
CA ASP A 559 -48.05 -29.10 32.73
C ASP A 559 -48.72 -30.28 33.44
N TYR A 560 -48.00 -31.44 33.65
CA TYR A 560 -48.49 -32.56 34.40
C TYR A 560 -48.50 -32.32 35.94
N SER A 561 -47.57 -31.49 36.44
CA SER A 561 -47.53 -31.14 37.87
C SER A 561 -48.55 -30.04 38.24
N GLY A 562 -49.07 -29.27 37.26
CA GLY A 562 -50.11 -28.26 37.44
C GLY A 562 -51.54 -28.86 37.44
N GLY A 563 -51.72 -30.10 36.93
CA GLY A 563 -53.02 -30.73 36.79
C GLY A 563 -53.57 -31.43 38.08
N GLU A 564 -52.72 -31.74 39.05
CA GLU A 564 -53.16 -32.42 40.30
C GLU A 564 -53.69 -31.44 41.37
N ASN A 565 -53.47 -30.13 41.27
CA ASN A 565 -53.97 -29.15 42.27
C ASN A 565 -55.29 -28.47 41.87
N ILE A 566 -55.85 -28.73 40.67
CA ILE A 566 -57.14 -28.11 40.26
C ILE A 566 -58.33 -28.99 40.67
N GLY A 567 -58.12 -30.28 41.03
CA GLY A 567 -59.14 -31.18 41.47
C GLY A 567 -59.70 -30.83 42.88
N ASP A 568 -58.86 -30.46 43.79
CA ASP A 568 -59.23 -30.26 45.22
C ASP A 568 -59.94 -28.89 45.45
N ASP A 569 -59.61 -27.88 44.68
CA ASP A 569 -60.27 -26.56 44.79
C ASP A 569 -61.71 -26.52 44.24
N VAL A 570 -62.03 -27.40 43.28
CA VAL A 570 -63.39 -27.48 42.69
C VAL A 570 -64.31 -28.27 43.61
N GLU A 571 -63.84 -29.27 44.36
CA GLU A 571 -64.60 -30.05 45.32
C GLU A 571 -64.90 -29.26 46.61
N GLU A 572 -63.97 -28.42 47.06
CA GLU A 572 -64.21 -27.52 48.19
C GLU A 572 -65.15 -26.36 47.82
N ALA A 573 -65.15 -25.87 46.57
CA ALA A 573 -66.10 -24.86 46.08
C ALA A 573 -67.54 -25.40 45.93
N LEU A 574 -67.73 -26.69 45.60
CA LEU A 574 -69.05 -27.34 45.50
C LEU A 574 -69.63 -27.67 46.89
N LEU A 575 -68.84 -27.99 47.88
CA LEU A 575 -69.30 -28.23 49.23
C LEU A 575 -69.74 -26.95 49.93
N ARG A 576 -69.17 -25.81 49.66
CA ARG A 576 -69.61 -24.49 50.20
C ARG A 576 -70.91 -23.98 49.58
N ARG A 577 -71.35 -24.51 48.43
CA ARG A 577 -72.64 -24.11 47.78
C ARG A 577 -73.84 -24.84 48.34
N HIS A 578 -73.70 -26.02 49.08
CA HIS A 578 -74.75 -26.78 49.66
C HIS A 578 -75.03 -26.50 51.14
N SER A 579 -74.28 -25.57 51.75
CA SER A 579 -74.50 -25.19 53.17
C SER A 579 -75.23 -23.86 53.37
N ASN A 580 -75.75 -23.29 52.29
CA ASN A 580 -76.56 -22.04 52.37
C ASN A 580 -77.87 -22.11 51.58
N ILE A 581 -78.64 -23.26 51.76
CA ILE A 581 -80.08 -23.30 51.53
C ILE A 581 -80.72 -23.87 52.77
#